data_6b309db8843e9c6b1b8898d16265f132
#
_entry.id   6b309db8843e9c6b1b8898d16265f132
#
_cell.length_a   1.000
_cell.length_b   1.000
_cell.length_c   1.000
_cell.angle_alpha   90.00
_cell.angle_beta   90.00
_cell.angle_gamma   90.00
#
_symmetry.space_group_name_H-M   'P 1'
#
loop_
_entity.id
_entity.type
_entity.pdbx_description
1 polymer ?
#
loop_
_entity_poly.entity_id
_entity_poly.type
_entity_poly.pdbx_seq_one_letter_code
_entity_poly.pdbx_strand_id
1 'polypeptide(L)'
;MEEGITLATLDSHDCPVGSRMTSFISSDGPPGIEISLTKADSLEHGLRGLESGDIDVLAIPAGMIHGNMLGVLQAGCKIVGARTPVRPYPVLVSENKLQYQPKSAILLCESKLGRRQLRRARRGIRVLSPEAYADIEGRADTPSDPISLTKWMEELRESGDIDGFVVARGLYDKCQLVTRRHSLLPDGLNEGDPHFIPPAYSDLIVFVARSRFPKSISDEISEKEGETAWWVQNNFVGSLDAKS
;
A
#
# COMPACT_ATOMS: atom_id res chain seq x y z
N MET A 1 -6.64 -35.77 -8.45
CA MET A 1 -6.31 -34.75 -9.47
C MET A 1 -6.02 -33.49 -8.72
N GLU A 2 -4.78 -32.98 -8.83
CA GLU A 2 -4.45 -31.68 -8.28
C GLU A 2 -5.27 -30.64 -9.08
N GLU A 3 -6.01 -29.79 -8.39
CA GLU A 3 -6.70 -28.66 -9.02
C GLU A 3 -5.66 -27.58 -9.30
N GLY A 4 -5.36 -27.34 -10.59
CA GLY A 4 -4.49 -26.23 -11.01
C GLY A 4 -5.30 -24.93 -11.13
N ILE A 5 -4.78 -23.84 -10.58
CA ILE A 5 -5.35 -22.50 -10.75
C ILE A 5 -4.32 -21.52 -11.30
N THR A 6 -4.77 -20.62 -12.18
CA THR A 6 -3.95 -19.51 -12.67
C THR A 6 -4.24 -18.25 -11.83
N LEU A 7 -3.24 -17.80 -11.05
CA LEU A 7 -3.32 -16.59 -10.23
C LEU A 7 -2.52 -15.48 -10.89
N ALA A 8 -3.20 -14.44 -11.38
CA ALA A 8 -2.55 -13.24 -11.87
C ALA A 8 -2.27 -12.26 -10.75
N THR A 9 -1.16 -11.54 -10.82
CA THR A 9 -0.77 -10.51 -9.86
C THR A 9 -0.68 -9.15 -10.52
N LEU A 10 -1.18 -8.12 -9.87
CA LEU A 10 -1.02 -6.72 -10.27
C LEU A 10 -0.37 -5.96 -9.13
N ASP A 11 0.83 -5.44 -9.37
CA ASP A 11 1.57 -4.66 -8.38
C ASP A 11 1.15 -3.19 -8.40
N SER A 12 1.23 -2.53 -7.22
CA SER A 12 1.32 -1.07 -7.16
C SER A 12 2.74 -0.62 -6.76
N HIS A 13 2.93 0.70 -6.69
CA HIS A 13 4.22 1.24 -6.26
C HIS A 13 4.54 0.95 -4.80
N ASP A 14 3.52 0.82 -3.96
CA ASP A 14 3.60 0.64 -2.51
C ASP A 14 3.25 -0.76 -2.03
N CYS A 15 2.65 -1.62 -2.89
CA CYS A 15 2.28 -2.98 -2.55
C CYS A 15 2.81 -3.97 -3.61
N PRO A 16 3.89 -4.72 -3.32
CA PRO A 16 4.50 -5.68 -4.24
C PRO A 16 3.77 -7.04 -4.18
N VAL A 17 2.60 -7.13 -4.80
CA VAL A 17 1.73 -8.31 -4.79
C VAL A 17 2.44 -9.55 -5.32
N GLY A 18 3.11 -9.42 -6.49
CA GLY A 18 3.80 -10.53 -7.14
C GLY A 18 4.83 -11.20 -6.24
N SER A 19 5.71 -10.42 -5.59
CA SER A 19 6.71 -10.98 -4.69
C SER A 19 6.10 -11.63 -3.44
N ARG A 20 5.01 -11.05 -2.91
CA ARG A 20 4.28 -11.62 -1.76
C ARG A 20 3.59 -12.94 -2.12
N MET A 21 2.97 -13.03 -3.30
CA MET A 21 2.35 -14.27 -3.78
C MET A 21 3.40 -15.35 -4.07
N THR A 22 4.53 -14.98 -4.66
CA THR A 22 5.65 -15.92 -4.85
C THR A 22 6.14 -16.46 -3.51
N SER A 23 6.35 -15.60 -2.50
CA SER A 23 6.77 -16.04 -1.17
C SER A 23 5.72 -16.94 -0.51
N PHE A 24 4.44 -16.60 -0.60
CA PHE A 24 3.34 -17.41 -0.08
C PHE A 24 3.34 -18.82 -0.68
N ILE A 25 3.36 -18.92 -2.01
CA ILE A 25 3.33 -20.23 -2.70
C ILE A 25 4.56 -21.08 -2.33
N SER A 26 5.73 -20.44 -2.15
CA SER A 26 6.97 -21.15 -1.83
C SER A 26 7.05 -21.63 -0.39
N SER A 27 6.42 -20.94 0.58
CA SER A 27 6.53 -21.25 2.02
C SER A 27 5.28 -21.90 2.62
N ASP A 28 4.10 -21.41 2.22
CA ASP A 28 2.81 -21.75 2.84
C ASP A 28 1.74 -22.03 1.79
N GLY A 29 2.15 -22.48 0.60
CA GLY A 29 1.22 -22.80 -0.50
C GLY A 29 0.19 -23.85 -0.07
N PRO A 30 -1.08 -23.72 -0.52
CA PRO A 30 -2.14 -24.63 -0.10
C PRO A 30 -1.86 -26.05 -0.58
N PRO A 31 -1.98 -27.05 0.31
CA PRO A 31 -1.73 -28.44 -0.06
C PRO A 31 -2.74 -28.92 -1.11
N GLY A 32 -2.27 -29.55 -2.16
CA GLY A 32 -3.12 -30.15 -3.20
C GLY A 32 -3.68 -29.16 -4.24
N ILE A 33 -3.26 -27.91 -4.20
CA ILE A 33 -3.60 -26.89 -5.21
C ILE A 33 -2.31 -26.44 -5.90
N GLU A 34 -2.21 -26.69 -7.20
CA GLU A 34 -1.11 -26.16 -8.01
C GLU A 34 -1.43 -24.73 -8.45
N ILE A 35 -0.62 -23.74 -8.01
CA ILE A 35 -0.81 -22.34 -8.35
C ILE A 35 0.22 -21.90 -9.38
N SER A 36 -0.24 -21.59 -10.59
CA SER A 36 0.58 -20.95 -11.63
C SER A 36 0.47 -19.43 -11.53
N LEU A 37 1.61 -18.74 -11.31
CA LEU A 37 1.64 -17.28 -11.25
C LEU A 37 1.81 -16.66 -12.63
N THR A 38 1.00 -15.65 -12.90
CA THR A 38 1.15 -14.78 -14.07
C THR A 38 1.08 -13.32 -13.64
N LYS A 39 1.39 -12.38 -14.52
CA LYS A 39 1.34 -10.95 -14.25
C LYS A 39 0.28 -10.27 -15.08
N ALA A 40 -0.56 -9.46 -14.47
CA ALA A 40 -1.46 -8.56 -15.16
C ALA A 40 -0.79 -7.17 -15.30
N ASP A 41 -0.93 -6.54 -16.48
CA ASP A 41 -0.36 -5.21 -16.73
C ASP A 41 -1.27 -4.09 -16.22
N SER A 42 -2.57 -4.38 -16.11
CA SER A 42 -3.57 -3.43 -15.61
C SER A 42 -4.76 -4.17 -14.98
N LEU A 43 -5.58 -3.45 -14.22
CA LEU A 43 -6.83 -3.97 -13.68
C LEU A 43 -7.77 -4.47 -14.81
N GLU A 44 -7.88 -3.69 -15.87
CA GLU A 44 -8.72 -4.05 -17.03
C GLU A 44 -8.24 -5.33 -17.72
N HIS A 45 -6.93 -5.48 -17.88
CA HIS A 45 -6.34 -6.71 -18.42
C HIS A 45 -6.64 -7.91 -17.52
N GLY A 46 -6.46 -7.76 -16.21
CA GLY A 46 -6.79 -8.80 -15.23
C GLY A 46 -8.27 -9.20 -15.24
N LEU A 47 -9.19 -8.22 -15.29
CA LEU A 47 -10.63 -8.49 -15.36
C LEU A 47 -11.02 -9.22 -16.66
N ARG A 48 -10.48 -8.82 -17.80
CA ARG A 48 -10.70 -9.54 -19.07
C ARG A 48 -10.20 -10.97 -19.02
N GLY A 49 -9.03 -11.22 -18.41
CA GLY A 49 -8.51 -12.58 -18.20
C GLY A 49 -9.40 -13.44 -17.29
N LEU A 50 -10.04 -12.84 -16.27
CA LEU A 50 -11.06 -13.52 -15.46
C LEU A 50 -12.32 -13.85 -16.26
N GLU A 51 -12.80 -12.93 -17.11
CA GLU A 51 -13.97 -13.14 -17.97
C GLU A 51 -13.73 -14.25 -19.01
N SER A 52 -12.57 -14.25 -19.67
CA SER A 52 -12.22 -15.28 -20.68
C SER A 52 -11.93 -16.64 -20.05
N GLY A 53 -11.55 -16.69 -18.79
CA GLY A 53 -11.13 -17.90 -18.10
C GLY A 53 -9.64 -18.25 -18.24
N ASP A 54 -8.83 -17.33 -18.78
CA ASP A 54 -7.37 -17.47 -18.83
C ASP A 54 -6.74 -17.28 -17.44
N ILE A 55 -7.45 -16.57 -16.56
CA ILE A 55 -7.10 -16.31 -15.16
C ILE A 55 -8.26 -16.81 -14.29
N ASP A 56 -7.94 -17.48 -13.18
CA ASP A 56 -8.92 -17.92 -12.20
C ASP A 56 -9.06 -16.94 -11.06
N VAL A 57 -7.94 -16.37 -10.62
CA VAL A 57 -7.87 -15.38 -9.51
C VAL A 57 -6.94 -14.25 -9.90
N LEU A 58 -7.35 -13.01 -9.58
CA LEU A 58 -6.54 -11.82 -9.71
C LEU A 58 -6.22 -11.28 -8.30
N ALA A 59 -4.95 -11.32 -7.92
CA ALA A 59 -4.44 -10.72 -6.68
C ALA A 59 -4.00 -9.28 -6.94
N ILE A 60 -4.57 -8.31 -6.23
CA ILE A 60 -4.30 -6.88 -6.42
C ILE A 60 -4.28 -6.11 -5.10
N PRO A 61 -3.63 -4.93 -5.05
CA PRO A 61 -3.73 -4.04 -3.92
C PRO A 61 -5.17 -3.58 -3.69
N ALA A 62 -5.65 -3.67 -2.46
CA ALA A 62 -7.03 -3.32 -2.11
C ALA A 62 -7.40 -1.86 -2.48
N GLY A 63 -6.45 -0.92 -2.39
CA GLY A 63 -6.64 0.46 -2.80
C GLY A 63 -6.99 0.64 -4.28
N MET A 64 -6.60 -0.28 -5.15
CA MET A 64 -6.96 -0.24 -6.58
C MET A 64 -8.41 -0.67 -6.85
N ILE A 65 -9.01 -1.42 -5.93
CA ILE A 65 -10.42 -1.85 -6.03
C ILE A 65 -11.34 -0.74 -5.54
N HIS A 66 -10.94 0.02 -4.54
CA HIS A 66 -11.72 1.15 -4.07
C HIS A 66 -11.91 2.17 -5.21
N GLY A 67 -13.14 2.50 -5.53
CA GLY A 67 -13.48 3.30 -6.72
C GLY A 67 -13.66 2.53 -8.03
N ASN A 68 -13.19 1.26 -8.12
CA ASN A 68 -13.34 0.39 -9.29
C ASN A 68 -14.30 -0.79 -9.06
N MET A 69 -14.99 -0.81 -7.94
CA MET A 69 -15.86 -1.92 -7.54
C MET A 69 -16.98 -2.18 -8.54
N LEU A 70 -17.51 -1.12 -9.15
CA LEU A 70 -18.53 -1.26 -10.19
C LEU A 70 -18.01 -2.03 -11.41
N GLY A 71 -16.77 -1.74 -11.85
CA GLY A 71 -16.13 -2.45 -12.97
C GLY A 71 -15.92 -3.94 -12.65
N VAL A 72 -15.53 -4.28 -11.41
CA VAL A 72 -15.41 -5.68 -10.96
C VAL A 72 -16.75 -6.40 -11.03
N LEU A 73 -17.83 -5.76 -10.56
CA LEU A 73 -19.17 -6.35 -10.60
C LEU A 73 -19.70 -6.51 -12.05
N GLN A 74 -19.45 -5.52 -12.90
CA GLN A 74 -19.83 -5.57 -14.33
C GLN A 74 -19.12 -6.69 -15.08
N ALA A 75 -17.87 -7.00 -14.71
CA ALA A 75 -17.12 -8.15 -15.23
C ALA A 75 -17.61 -9.52 -14.67
N GLY A 76 -18.72 -9.55 -13.92
CA GLY A 76 -19.24 -10.78 -13.28
C GLY A 76 -18.34 -11.34 -12.19
N CYS A 77 -17.43 -10.51 -11.66
CA CYS A 77 -16.45 -10.86 -10.64
C CYS A 77 -16.84 -10.33 -9.25
N LYS A 78 -16.19 -10.86 -8.24
CA LYS A 78 -16.33 -10.41 -6.85
C LYS A 78 -15.02 -10.58 -6.10
N ILE A 79 -14.90 -9.93 -4.95
CA ILE A 79 -13.82 -10.22 -4.01
C ILE A 79 -14.14 -11.53 -3.31
N VAL A 80 -13.19 -12.46 -3.36
CA VAL A 80 -13.33 -13.82 -2.83
C VAL A 80 -12.43 -14.08 -1.62
N GLY A 81 -11.50 -13.18 -1.32
CA GLY A 81 -10.61 -13.29 -0.19
C GLY A 81 -9.64 -12.12 -0.09
N ALA A 82 -8.80 -12.14 0.93
CA ALA A 82 -7.76 -11.15 1.14
C ALA A 82 -6.57 -11.71 1.94
N ARG A 83 -5.41 -11.05 1.84
CA ARG A 83 -4.20 -11.35 2.63
C ARG A 83 -3.92 -10.23 3.62
N THR A 84 -3.52 -10.62 4.82
CA THR A 84 -3.19 -9.71 5.92
C THR A 84 -2.08 -8.73 5.53
N PRO A 85 -2.23 -7.42 5.80
CA PRO A 85 -1.14 -6.47 5.61
C PRO A 85 0.08 -6.84 6.47
N VAL A 86 1.26 -6.89 5.85
CA VAL A 86 2.51 -7.22 6.56
C VAL A 86 3.23 -5.97 7.04
N ARG A 87 3.23 -4.92 6.22
CA ARG A 87 3.98 -3.68 6.47
C ARG A 87 3.16 -2.44 6.09
N PRO A 88 1.95 -2.25 6.68
CA PRO A 88 1.03 -1.18 6.29
C PRO A 88 1.49 0.21 6.71
N TYR A 89 2.58 0.32 7.47
CA TYR A 89 2.99 1.58 8.08
C TYR A 89 3.95 2.34 7.18
N PRO A 90 3.73 3.66 7.00
CA PRO A 90 4.71 4.51 6.32
C PRO A 90 5.99 4.61 7.14
N VAL A 91 7.05 5.00 6.49
CA VAL A 91 8.36 5.22 7.10
C VAL A 91 8.78 6.68 6.98
N LEU A 92 9.35 7.20 8.04
CA LEU A 92 10.10 8.45 8.03
C LEU A 92 11.53 8.14 7.59
N VAL A 93 11.96 8.69 6.47
CA VAL A 93 13.33 8.63 5.95
C VAL A 93 14.07 9.86 6.45
N SER A 94 14.98 9.66 7.39
CA SER A 94 15.75 10.74 8.02
C SER A 94 16.84 10.18 8.92
N GLU A 95 17.85 10.96 9.26
CA GLU A 95 18.90 10.58 10.19
C GLU A 95 18.34 10.32 11.60
N ASN A 96 17.41 11.16 12.05
CA ASN A 96 16.86 11.13 13.39
C ASN A 96 15.44 10.54 13.41
N LYS A 97 15.10 9.81 14.49
CA LYS A 97 13.70 9.47 14.77
C LYS A 97 12.87 10.75 14.94
N LEU A 98 11.58 10.66 14.72
CA LEU A 98 10.67 11.81 14.79
C LEU A 98 10.81 12.61 16.10
N GLN A 99 10.90 11.93 17.24
CA GLN A 99 11.03 12.56 18.55
C GLN A 99 12.35 13.34 18.75
N TYR A 100 13.38 13.00 17.97
CA TYR A 100 14.70 13.64 18.04
C TYR A 100 14.93 14.64 16.91
N GLN A 101 13.92 14.89 16.07
CA GLN A 101 14.03 15.93 15.05
C GLN A 101 14.24 17.29 15.71
N PRO A 102 15.14 18.14 15.16
CA PRO A 102 15.35 19.49 15.67
C PRO A 102 14.05 20.31 15.61
N LYS A 103 13.94 21.30 16.47
CA LYS A 103 12.90 22.33 16.31
C LYS A 103 13.15 23.04 14.98
N SER A 104 12.18 23.31 14.20
CA SER A 104 12.28 23.85 12.83
C SER A 104 12.62 22.83 11.73
N ALA A 105 12.85 21.56 12.03
CA ALA A 105 13.08 20.54 11.00
C ALA A 105 11.98 20.58 9.92
N ILE A 106 12.39 20.47 8.67
CA ILE A 106 11.48 20.41 7.51
C ILE A 106 11.29 18.96 7.11
N LEU A 107 10.05 18.48 7.21
CA LEU A 107 9.68 17.15 6.78
C LEU A 107 8.66 17.23 5.64
N LEU A 108 8.87 16.45 4.58
CA LEU A 108 7.90 16.32 3.50
C LEU A 108 7.00 15.11 3.72
N CYS A 109 5.72 15.28 3.45
CA CYS A 109 4.73 14.20 3.50
C CYS A 109 3.57 14.52 2.58
N GLU A 110 3.34 13.66 1.60
CA GLU A 110 2.26 13.79 0.61
C GLU A 110 0.87 13.71 1.26
N SER A 111 0.69 12.77 2.18
CA SER A 111 -0.59 12.54 2.87
C SER A 111 -0.99 13.67 3.81
N LYS A 112 -2.17 14.26 3.61
CA LYS A 112 -2.76 15.26 4.50
C LYS A 112 -2.95 14.72 5.93
N LEU A 113 -3.34 13.45 6.06
CA LEU A 113 -3.46 12.77 7.36
C LEU A 113 -2.08 12.62 8.00
N GLY A 114 -1.09 12.13 7.24
CA GLY A 114 0.29 11.99 7.72
C GLY A 114 0.86 13.32 8.23
N ARG A 115 0.67 14.42 7.49
CA ARG A 115 1.12 15.75 7.93
C ARG A 115 0.49 16.18 9.26
N ARG A 116 -0.81 15.90 9.46
CA ARG A 116 -1.49 16.20 10.72
C ARG A 116 -0.96 15.36 11.88
N GLN A 117 -0.72 14.09 11.65
CA GLN A 117 -0.19 13.17 12.66
C GLN A 117 1.24 13.56 13.06
N LEU A 118 2.12 13.86 12.10
CA LEU A 118 3.49 14.30 12.36
C LEU A 118 3.53 15.60 13.21
N ARG A 119 2.72 16.60 12.84
CA ARG A 119 2.64 17.87 13.60
C ARG A 119 2.11 17.66 15.02
N ARG A 120 1.18 16.72 15.21
CA ARG A 120 0.67 16.34 16.53
C ARG A 120 1.74 15.63 17.36
N ALA A 121 2.46 14.70 16.73
CA ALA A 121 3.47 13.87 17.39
C ALA A 121 4.74 14.66 17.79
N ARG A 122 5.15 15.64 16.97
CA ARG A 122 6.31 16.48 17.26
C ARG A 122 5.98 17.95 17.01
N ARG A 123 5.89 18.73 18.07
CA ARG A 123 5.68 20.17 17.97
C ARG A 123 6.96 20.89 17.53
N GLY A 124 6.79 21.96 16.76
CA GLY A 124 7.89 22.83 16.33
C GLY A 124 8.57 22.39 15.02
N ILE A 125 8.20 21.28 14.42
CA ILE A 125 8.65 20.91 13.07
C ILE A 125 7.73 21.53 11.99
N ARG A 126 8.29 21.76 10.82
CA ARG A 126 7.54 22.20 9.62
C ARG A 126 7.24 20.95 8.77
N VAL A 127 5.98 20.62 8.60
CA VAL A 127 5.59 19.49 7.75
C VAL A 127 4.80 20.03 6.55
N LEU A 128 5.34 19.84 5.35
CA LEU A 128 4.81 20.37 4.12
C LEU A 128 4.44 19.22 3.16
N SER A 129 3.58 19.49 2.19
CA SER A 129 3.50 18.61 1.03
C SER A 129 4.67 18.91 0.08
N PRO A 130 5.06 17.98 -0.79
CA PRO A 130 6.10 18.22 -1.80
C PRO A 130 5.81 19.46 -2.65
N GLU A 131 4.57 19.63 -3.12
CA GLU A 131 4.13 20.76 -3.93
C GLU A 131 4.25 22.09 -3.15
N ALA A 132 3.73 22.13 -1.91
CA ALA A 132 3.82 23.35 -1.10
C ALA A 132 5.28 23.73 -0.76
N TYR A 133 6.15 22.74 -0.65
CA TYR A 133 7.58 23.00 -0.48
C TYR A 133 8.19 23.59 -1.74
N ALA A 134 7.91 22.99 -2.90
CA ALA A 134 8.41 23.48 -4.19
C ALA A 134 7.94 24.92 -4.47
N ASP A 135 6.67 25.23 -4.20
CA ASP A 135 6.10 26.58 -4.34
C ASP A 135 6.82 27.61 -3.45
N ILE A 136 7.10 27.26 -2.18
CA ILE A 136 7.78 28.17 -1.24
C ILE A 136 9.22 28.42 -1.68
N GLU A 137 9.92 27.41 -2.15
CA GLU A 137 11.33 27.50 -2.55
C GLU A 137 11.51 27.96 -4.02
N GLY A 138 10.41 28.23 -4.73
CA GLY A 138 10.45 28.67 -6.15
C GLY A 138 11.07 27.62 -7.06
N ARG A 139 10.92 26.33 -6.74
CA ARG A 139 11.42 25.23 -7.54
C ARG A 139 10.45 24.89 -8.67
N ALA A 140 10.99 24.29 -9.71
CA ALA A 140 10.15 23.75 -10.80
C ALA A 140 9.21 22.64 -10.28
N ASP A 141 8.26 22.27 -11.13
CA ASP A 141 7.22 21.29 -10.81
C ASP A 141 7.72 20.05 -10.08
N THR A 142 6.98 19.62 -9.07
CA THR A 142 7.22 18.36 -8.36
C THR A 142 6.90 17.17 -9.28
N PRO A 143 7.70 16.08 -9.24
CA PRO A 143 7.38 14.88 -10.01
C PRO A 143 6.02 14.31 -9.61
N SER A 144 5.21 13.94 -10.60
CA SER A 144 3.90 13.33 -10.38
C SER A 144 3.96 11.80 -10.19
N ASP A 145 5.02 11.17 -10.71
CA ASP A 145 5.23 9.74 -10.52
C ASP A 145 5.80 9.45 -9.12
N PRO A 146 5.21 8.52 -8.35
CA PRO A 146 5.62 8.25 -6.97
C PRO A 146 7.08 7.84 -6.78
N ILE A 147 7.67 7.14 -7.76
CA ILE A 147 9.08 6.74 -7.69
C ILE A 147 9.98 7.95 -7.90
N SER A 148 9.69 8.76 -8.91
CA SER A 148 10.42 9.99 -9.22
C SER A 148 10.29 10.99 -8.08
N LEU A 149 9.10 11.13 -7.49
CA LEU A 149 8.84 11.98 -6.34
C LEU A 149 9.66 11.54 -5.12
N THR A 150 9.70 10.23 -4.85
CA THR A 150 10.48 9.68 -3.73
C THR A 150 11.98 9.96 -3.91
N LYS A 151 12.51 9.78 -5.11
CA LYS A 151 13.92 10.10 -5.43
C LYS A 151 14.21 11.58 -5.28
N TRP A 152 13.32 12.43 -5.77
CA TRP A 152 13.46 13.89 -5.65
C TRP A 152 13.47 14.33 -4.18
N MET A 153 12.62 13.75 -3.31
CA MET A 153 12.65 14.02 -1.88
C MET A 153 13.96 13.54 -1.23
N GLU A 154 14.52 12.42 -1.69
CA GLU A 154 15.82 11.95 -1.20
C GLU A 154 16.95 12.88 -1.63
N GLU A 155 16.97 13.38 -2.85
CA GLU A 155 17.93 14.38 -3.32
C GLU A 155 17.88 15.66 -2.48
N LEU A 156 16.68 16.14 -2.13
CA LEU A 156 16.50 17.28 -1.23
C LEU A 156 17.06 17.01 0.17
N ARG A 157 16.87 15.80 0.68
CA ARG A 157 17.42 15.40 1.97
C ARG A 157 18.95 15.32 1.94
N GLU A 158 19.51 14.75 0.88
CA GLU A 158 20.97 14.64 0.69
C GLU A 158 21.64 16.00 0.54
N SER A 159 20.99 16.94 -0.13
CA SER A 159 21.47 18.33 -0.22
C SER A 159 21.34 19.11 1.09
N GLY A 160 20.59 18.60 2.08
CA GLY A 160 20.33 19.28 3.35
C GLY A 160 19.22 20.34 3.27
N ASP A 161 18.47 20.38 2.18
CA ASP A 161 17.35 21.30 2.01
C ASP A 161 16.15 20.91 2.89
N ILE A 162 16.04 19.61 3.22
CA ILE A 162 15.03 19.07 4.15
C ILE A 162 15.70 18.09 5.13
N ASP A 163 15.08 17.89 6.30
CA ASP A 163 15.58 16.96 7.32
C ASP A 163 15.07 15.54 7.12
N GLY A 164 14.02 15.36 6.32
CA GLY A 164 13.47 14.04 6.02
C GLY A 164 12.13 14.09 5.29
N PHE A 165 11.62 12.91 4.98
CA PHE A 165 10.34 12.77 4.29
C PHE A 165 9.64 11.45 4.66
N VAL A 166 8.34 11.37 4.40
CA VAL A 166 7.54 10.18 4.70
C VAL A 166 7.03 9.55 3.41
N VAL A 167 7.28 8.25 3.29
CA VAL A 167 6.81 7.43 2.14
C VAL A 167 6.24 6.10 2.63
N ALA A 168 5.47 5.43 1.75
CA ALA A 168 5.08 4.05 1.97
C ALA A 168 6.32 3.14 2.01
N ARG A 169 6.27 2.09 2.84
CA ARG A 169 7.40 1.16 2.98
C ARG A 169 7.77 0.49 1.66
N GLY A 170 6.77 0.14 0.84
CA GLY A 170 7.01 -0.46 -0.47
C GLY A 170 7.78 0.47 -1.43
N LEU A 171 7.48 1.78 -1.42
CA LEU A 171 8.22 2.78 -2.20
C LEU A 171 9.68 2.92 -1.75
N TYR A 172 9.91 2.96 -0.43
CA TYR A 172 11.26 2.98 0.12
C TYR A 172 12.10 1.79 -0.39
N ASP A 173 11.54 0.58 -0.29
CA ASP A 173 12.22 -0.65 -0.71
C ASP A 173 12.39 -0.68 -2.24
N LYS A 174 11.40 -0.23 -3.02
CA LYS A 174 11.44 -0.18 -4.50
C LYS A 174 12.45 0.84 -5.05
N CYS A 175 12.57 1.99 -4.39
CA CYS A 175 13.59 2.99 -4.73
C CYS A 175 15.00 2.61 -4.25
N GLN A 176 15.15 1.48 -3.54
CA GLN A 176 16.41 1.00 -2.98
C GLN A 176 17.14 2.06 -2.13
N LEU A 177 16.36 2.83 -1.36
CA LEU A 177 16.95 3.85 -0.50
C LEU A 177 17.80 3.19 0.59
N VAL A 178 18.98 3.75 0.83
CA VAL A 178 19.91 3.28 1.86
C VAL A 178 19.86 4.12 3.13
N THR A 179 19.26 5.29 3.05
CA THR A 179 19.08 6.21 4.17
C THR A 179 18.28 5.57 5.30
N ARG A 180 18.65 5.89 6.51
CA ARG A 180 18.00 5.38 7.72
C ARG A 180 16.50 5.69 7.69
N ARG A 181 15.69 4.67 8.03
CA ARG A 181 14.22 4.79 8.10
C ARG A 181 13.71 4.47 9.50
N HIS A 182 12.61 5.10 9.85
CA HIS A 182 11.91 4.90 11.11
C HIS A 182 10.44 4.62 10.84
N SER A 183 9.95 3.44 11.23
CA SER A 183 8.54 3.08 11.05
C SER A 183 7.63 3.96 11.90
N LEU A 184 6.56 4.47 11.32
CA LEU A 184 5.53 5.25 12.00
C LEU A 184 4.40 4.28 12.41
N LEU A 185 4.49 3.74 13.63
CA LEU A 185 3.63 2.64 14.11
C LEU A 185 2.34 3.17 14.75
N PRO A 186 1.23 2.38 14.70
CA PRO A 186 -0.02 2.73 15.36
C PRO A 186 0.09 2.67 16.88
N ASP A 187 0.89 1.71 17.38
CA ASP A 187 1.18 1.56 18.80
C ASP A 187 2.63 1.96 19.04
N GLY A 188 2.83 2.94 19.90
CA GLY A 188 4.17 3.31 20.36
C GLY A 188 4.84 2.13 21.04
N LEU A 189 6.16 2.02 20.88
CA LEU A 189 6.94 1.00 21.59
C LEU A 189 7.04 1.27 23.10
N ASN A 190 6.80 2.52 23.50
CA ASN A 190 6.83 2.96 24.88
C ASN A 190 5.61 3.84 25.20
N GLU A 191 5.27 3.94 26.48
CA GLU A 191 4.25 4.87 26.94
C GLU A 191 4.58 6.31 26.54
N GLY A 192 3.62 6.98 25.89
CA GLY A 192 3.80 8.35 25.40
C GLY A 192 4.37 8.48 23.98
N ASP A 193 4.73 7.38 23.33
CA ASP A 193 5.10 7.41 21.91
C ASP A 193 3.90 7.84 21.03
N PRO A 194 4.15 8.59 19.96
CA PRO A 194 3.07 9.01 19.08
C PRO A 194 2.50 7.83 18.31
N HIS A 195 1.18 7.79 18.21
CA HIS A 195 0.44 6.80 17.43
C HIS A 195 0.18 7.30 16.00
N PHE A 196 0.45 6.46 15.02
CA PHE A 196 0.21 6.75 13.61
C PHE A 196 -0.79 5.76 13.02
N ILE A 197 -1.89 6.28 12.51
CA ILE A 197 -2.88 5.47 11.78
C ILE A 197 -2.34 5.27 10.36
N PRO A 198 -2.18 4.04 9.89
CA PRO A 198 -1.75 3.79 8.51
C PRO A 198 -2.82 4.28 7.52
N PRO A 199 -2.44 4.59 6.28
CA PRO A 199 -3.40 4.86 5.22
C PRO A 199 -4.34 3.66 5.05
N ALA A 200 -5.61 3.93 4.66
CA ALA A 200 -6.53 2.86 4.33
C ALA A 200 -5.98 2.01 3.17
N TYR A 201 -6.24 0.72 3.22
CA TYR A 201 -5.81 -0.30 2.24
C TYR A 201 -4.30 -0.47 2.09
N SER A 202 -3.50 0.18 2.93
CA SER A 202 -2.04 0.08 2.86
C SER A 202 -1.57 -1.37 3.03
N ASP A 203 -0.80 -1.87 2.05
CA ASP A 203 -0.25 -3.24 2.00
C ASP A 203 -1.29 -4.37 2.11
N LEU A 204 -2.57 -4.08 1.90
CA LEU A 204 -3.66 -5.05 1.88
C LEU A 204 -3.85 -5.59 0.46
N ILE A 205 -3.79 -6.91 0.31
CA ILE A 205 -4.04 -7.59 -0.97
C ILE A 205 -5.43 -8.19 -0.94
N VAL A 206 -6.19 -8.03 -2.01
CA VAL A 206 -7.47 -8.69 -2.21
C VAL A 206 -7.43 -9.62 -3.41
N PHE A 207 -8.21 -10.68 -3.34
CA PHE A 207 -8.41 -11.63 -4.43
C PHE A 207 -9.74 -11.37 -5.11
N VAL A 208 -9.68 -11.15 -6.41
CA VAL A 208 -10.85 -10.99 -7.28
C VAL A 208 -10.97 -12.25 -8.15
N ALA A 209 -12.16 -12.82 -8.21
CA ALA A 209 -12.44 -13.97 -9.08
C ALA A 209 -13.89 -13.90 -9.58
N ARG A 210 -14.21 -14.77 -10.56
CA ARG A 210 -15.59 -14.93 -11.04
C ARG A 210 -16.53 -15.27 -9.89
N SER A 211 -17.78 -14.86 -9.99
CA SER A 211 -18.78 -15.03 -8.91
C SER A 211 -19.00 -16.49 -8.48
N ARG A 212 -18.72 -17.45 -9.38
CA ARG A 212 -18.83 -18.91 -9.13
C ARG A 212 -17.52 -19.57 -8.72
N PHE A 213 -16.46 -18.81 -8.43
CA PHE A 213 -15.19 -19.38 -8.00
C PHE A 213 -15.37 -20.23 -6.72
N PRO A 214 -14.76 -21.44 -6.65
CA PRO A 214 -14.95 -22.36 -5.53
C PRO A 214 -14.50 -21.75 -4.20
N LYS A 215 -15.40 -21.84 -3.20
CA LYS A 215 -15.11 -21.30 -1.87
C LYS A 215 -13.97 -22.05 -1.18
N SER A 216 -13.87 -23.38 -1.38
CA SER A 216 -12.79 -24.20 -0.84
C SER A 216 -11.41 -23.66 -1.24
N ILE A 217 -11.24 -23.27 -2.50
CA ILE A 217 -9.96 -22.72 -2.99
C ILE A 217 -9.74 -21.32 -2.43
N SER A 218 -10.79 -20.46 -2.40
CA SER A 218 -10.64 -19.13 -1.85
C SER A 218 -10.27 -19.13 -0.36
N ASP A 219 -10.84 -20.06 0.42
CA ASP A 219 -10.55 -20.19 1.86
C ASP A 219 -9.08 -20.61 2.10
N GLU A 220 -8.47 -21.38 1.20
CA GLU A 220 -7.07 -21.83 1.28
C GLU A 220 -6.05 -20.74 0.91
N ILE A 221 -6.39 -19.85 -0.01
CA ILE A 221 -5.48 -18.76 -0.43
C ILE A 221 -5.67 -17.48 0.40
N SER A 222 -6.78 -17.36 1.12
CA SER A 222 -7.16 -16.20 1.91
C SER A 222 -6.72 -16.33 3.37
N GLU A 223 -6.69 -15.19 4.07
CA GLU A 223 -6.46 -15.11 5.53
C GLU A 223 -7.64 -14.40 6.19
N LYS A 224 -8.16 -14.95 7.28
CA LYS A 224 -9.30 -14.38 8.01
C LYS A 224 -9.05 -12.95 8.50
N GLU A 225 -7.83 -12.67 8.94
CA GLU A 225 -7.40 -11.34 9.36
C GLU A 225 -7.40 -10.37 8.17
N GLY A 226 -6.95 -10.81 6.99
CA GLY A 226 -6.98 -10.05 5.75
C GLY A 226 -8.42 -9.74 5.31
N GLU A 227 -9.31 -10.73 5.34
CA GLU A 227 -10.73 -10.56 5.03
C GLU A 227 -11.40 -9.57 6.00
N THR A 228 -11.09 -9.69 7.28
CA THR A 228 -11.60 -8.78 8.30
C THR A 228 -11.08 -7.37 8.07
N ALA A 229 -9.78 -7.21 7.76
CA ALA A 229 -9.17 -5.92 7.45
C ALA A 229 -9.83 -5.28 6.22
N TRP A 230 -10.05 -6.07 5.16
CA TRP A 230 -10.77 -5.61 3.97
C TRP A 230 -12.19 -5.16 4.32
N TRP A 231 -12.95 -5.99 5.00
CA TRP A 231 -14.34 -5.70 5.33
C TRP A 231 -14.48 -4.42 6.18
N VAL A 232 -13.65 -4.29 7.22
CA VAL A 232 -13.67 -3.11 8.11
C VAL A 232 -13.29 -1.84 7.33
N GLN A 233 -12.20 -1.88 6.58
CA GLN A 233 -11.72 -0.69 5.86
C GLN A 233 -12.68 -0.28 4.75
N ASN A 234 -13.22 -1.24 3.99
CA ASN A 234 -14.15 -0.95 2.91
C ASN A 234 -15.47 -0.33 3.42
N ASN A 235 -16.02 -0.85 4.52
CA ASN A 235 -17.22 -0.28 5.13
C ASN A 235 -16.97 1.10 5.76
N PHE A 236 -15.81 1.28 6.39
CA PHE A 236 -15.45 2.56 7.00
C PHE A 236 -15.24 3.65 5.93
N VAL A 237 -14.43 3.39 4.91
CA VAL A 237 -14.16 4.34 3.83
C VAL A 237 -15.44 4.63 3.04
N GLY A 238 -16.21 3.60 2.67
CA GLY A 238 -17.49 3.79 1.98
C GLY A 238 -18.49 4.63 2.78
N SER A 239 -18.49 4.52 4.11
CA SER A 239 -19.33 5.36 4.97
C SER A 239 -18.87 6.81 5.06
N LEU A 240 -17.59 7.09 4.85
CA LEU A 240 -17.04 8.45 4.76
C LEU A 240 -17.36 9.10 3.41
N ASP A 241 -17.18 8.35 2.32
CA ASP A 241 -17.46 8.84 0.96
C ASP A 241 -18.95 9.18 0.78
N ALA A 242 -19.86 8.41 1.38
CA ALA A 242 -21.29 8.69 1.33
C ALA A 242 -21.69 9.98 2.08
N LYS A 243 -20.82 10.56 2.90
CA LYS A 243 -21.03 11.79 3.67
C LYS A 243 -20.30 13.01 3.13
N SER A 244 -19.47 12.81 2.09
CA SER A 244 -18.72 13.87 1.42
C SER A 244 -19.47 14.42 0.22
#